data_b10ff0cb71f72d42ef965da175ab3847
#
_entry.id   b10ff0cb71f72d42ef965da175ab3847
#
_cell.length_a   1.000
_cell.length_b   1.000
_cell.length_c   1.000
_cell.angle_alpha   90.00
_cell.angle_beta   90.00
_cell.angle_gamma   90.00
#
_symmetry.space_group_name_H-M   'P 1'
#
loop_
_entity.id
_entity.type
_entity.pdbx_description
1 polymer ?
#
loop_
_entity_poly.entity_id
_entity_poly.type
_entity_poly.pdbx_seq_one_letter_code
_entity_poly.pdbx_strand_id
1 'polypeptide(L)'
;MSTDTRTEGPASSPPEPQPRRPKVIKTNQQQVFLYVVLTLLLSLATVWGGRALVHSSETLTFAVGAPNSDEALFATKLAAVLKNNASRFRIKVVNNADNAKAIAQFDRKQADLAVLRTDAKVPLRARTLAILEHDLVLLLGPGNKKIKSLAELKKKKVAVVAENDSALAFVRSILDIPDGPDAARIQMAPQGATLDKLFAPASGFGAVIAVVHGTRAVRDKAYEQTARRGGFTLNAIDEAKALARKIPGISSETLTAGTLSSSPEIPDDDLDTIGLEWLLVAQSKMSASTAGELARTIYENKSALGLDNGFASRIEPASVEKDAFVMAHQGAADYINDDTKSFMDKYSDLMYLGAAALSVIGSIFAAIYAKITRIAPEKAGELSTAVLDIGERIEHAHSLDQLECLQDELEGILRGAIIGLRDGTISTDGLDTFKLGYEFVRDEVSMRRDYLKRHCGEAENIPAPAAVPPPEESNIVVVKTAQSA
;
A
#
# COMPACT_ATOMS: atom_id res chain seq x y z
N MET A 1 -33.69 83.20 58.83
CA MET A 1 -33.93 82.68 60.19
C MET A 1 -34.07 81.18 60.06
N SER A 2 -33.16 80.56 60.66
CA SER A 2 -33.19 79.25 61.30
C SER A 2 -32.65 78.11 60.41
N THR A 3 -31.63 77.75 60.79
CA THR A 3 -30.86 76.84 61.65
C THR A 3 -30.65 75.51 60.96
N ASP A 4 -29.44 75.37 60.61
CA ASP A 4 -28.70 74.18 60.18
C ASP A 4 -28.60 73.21 61.36
N THR A 5 -29.00 71.98 61.20
CA THR A 5 -28.65 70.86 62.10
C THR A 5 -28.04 69.71 61.29
N ARG A 6 -26.72 69.75 61.36
CA ARG A 6 -25.81 68.69 60.84
C ARG A 6 -25.90 67.54 61.81
N THR A 7 -26.40 66.39 61.31
CA THR A 7 -26.36 65.12 61.99
C THR A 7 -25.18 64.32 61.40
N GLU A 8 -24.17 64.13 62.27
CA GLU A 8 -23.06 63.22 61.99
C GLU A 8 -23.55 61.78 61.99
N GLY A 9 -23.34 61.11 60.88
CA GLY A 9 -23.58 59.66 60.72
C GLY A 9 -22.38 58.86 61.23
N PRO A 10 -22.58 57.64 61.75
CA PRO A 10 -21.50 56.86 62.37
C PRO A 10 -20.48 56.36 61.33
N ALA A 11 -19.21 56.33 61.76
CA ALA A 11 -18.04 55.92 61.05
C ALA A 11 -18.23 54.47 60.41
N SER A 12 -17.98 54.41 59.11
CA SER A 12 -17.96 53.15 58.39
C SER A 12 -16.78 52.27 58.82
N SER A 13 -17.09 51.11 59.30
CA SER A 13 -16.13 50.00 59.56
C SER A 13 -15.32 49.67 58.30
N PRO A 14 -14.05 49.26 58.39
CA PRO A 14 -13.24 48.84 57.21
C PRO A 14 -13.82 47.60 56.57
N PRO A 15 -13.74 47.45 55.22
CA PRO A 15 -14.32 46.33 54.52
C PRO A 15 -13.60 45.06 54.93
N GLU A 16 -14.40 44.10 55.33
CA GLU A 16 -14.03 42.69 55.62
C GLU A 16 -13.32 42.08 54.41
N PRO A 17 -12.15 41.42 54.55
CA PRO A 17 -11.45 40.81 53.44
C PRO A 17 -12.30 39.66 52.89
N GLN A 18 -12.83 39.85 51.68
CA GLN A 18 -13.58 38.81 50.99
C GLN A 18 -12.70 37.57 50.77
N PRO A 19 -13.14 36.35 51.10
CA PRO A 19 -12.39 35.13 50.86
C PRO A 19 -12.15 35.01 49.34
N ARG A 20 -10.89 34.99 48.92
CA ARG A 20 -10.50 34.73 47.53
C ARG A 20 -11.05 33.36 47.14
N ARG A 21 -12.10 33.34 46.34
CA ARG A 21 -12.62 32.07 45.73
C ARG A 21 -11.46 31.37 45.05
N PRO A 22 -11.20 30.09 45.35
CA PRO A 22 -10.18 29.35 44.66
C PRO A 22 -10.52 29.41 43.16
N LYS A 23 -9.57 29.84 42.32
CA LYS A 23 -9.67 29.70 40.86
C LYS A 23 -9.81 28.22 40.57
N VAL A 24 -11.03 27.75 40.38
CA VAL A 24 -11.26 26.44 39.75
C VAL A 24 -10.57 26.51 38.42
N ILE A 25 -9.45 25.84 38.31
CA ILE A 25 -8.74 25.65 37.07
C ILE A 25 -9.70 24.80 36.25
N LYS A 26 -10.43 25.46 35.34
CA LYS A 26 -11.18 24.78 34.26
C LYS A 26 -10.12 24.13 33.37
N THR A 27 -9.52 23.06 33.86
CA THR A 27 -8.53 22.30 33.16
C THR A 27 -9.25 21.58 32.05
N ASN A 28 -9.08 22.12 30.86
CA ASN A 28 -8.86 21.37 29.65
C ASN A 28 -9.91 20.39 29.12
N GLN A 29 -11.19 20.47 29.45
CA GLN A 29 -12.21 19.83 28.63
C GLN A 29 -12.05 20.25 27.14
N GLN A 30 -11.68 21.50 26.88
CA GLN A 30 -11.40 21.97 25.52
C GLN A 30 -10.13 21.35 24.93
N GLN A 31 -9.07 21.15 25.71
CA GLN A 31 -7.85 20.52 25.21
C GLN A 31 -8.04 19.00 25.04
N VAL A 32 -8.70 18.33 25.97
CA VAL A 32 -9.04 16.91 25.82
C VAL A 32 -9.94 16.71 24.60
N PHE A 33 -10.95 17.57 24.41
CA PHE A 33 -11.81 17.56 23.23
C PHE A 33 -11.00 17.81 21.94
N LEU A 34 -10.05 18.75 21.94
CA LEU A 34 -9.19 19.04 20.79
C LEU A 34 -8.33 17.81 20.44
N TYR A 35 -7.76 17.10 21.42
CA TYR A 35 -6.97 15.89 21.16
C TYR A 35 -7.83 14.73 20.65
N VAL A 36 -9.02 14.54 21.21
CA VAL A 36 -9.97 13.51 20.72
C VAL A 36 -10.37 13.82 19.29
N VAL A 37 -10.67 15.06 18.95
CA VAL A 37 -10.99 15.47 17.59
C VAL A 37 -9.79 15.31 16.66
N LEU A 38 -8.57 15.64 17.09
CA LEU A 38 -7.35 15.49 16.30
C LEU A 38 -7.04 14.01 16.02
N THR A 39 -7.15 13.13 17.02
CA THR A 39 -6.95 11.69 16.85
C THR A 39 -8.01 11.07 15.94
N LEU A 40 -9.25 11.54 16.05
CA LEU A 40 -10.35 11.08 15.19
C LEU A 40 -10.18 11.56 13.75
N LEU A 41 -9.71 12.79 13.53
CA LEU A 41 -9.36 13.30 12.21
C LEU A 41 -8.16 12.56 11.61
N LEU A 42 -7.13 12.25 12.41
CA LEU A 42 -5.95 11.52 11.95
C LEU A 42 -6.32 10.08 11.56
N SER A 43 -7.13 9.39 12.36
CA SER A 43 -7.63 8.04 12.05
C SER A 43 -8.54 8.06 10.82
N LEU A 44 -9.38 9.07 10.66
CA LEU A 44 -10.23 9.23 9.47
C LEU A 44 -9.37 9.52 8.22
N ALA A 45 -8.34 10.36 8.34
CA ALA A 45 -7.40 10.67 7.27
C ALA A 45 -6.59 9.44 6.84
N THR A 46 -6.16 8.58 7.79
CA THR A 46 -5.46 7.33 7.47
C THR A 46 -6.38 6.31 6.79
N VAL A 47 -7.63 6.19 7.21
CA VAL A 47 -8.62 5.33 6.56
C VAL A 47 -8.98 5.85 5.17
N TRP A 48 -9.22 7.16 5.02
CA TRP A 48 -9.52 7.77 3.72
C TRP A 48 -8.32 7.77 2.78
N GLY A 49 -7.12 8.10 3.28
CA GLY A 49 -5.89 8.04 2.51
C GLY A 49 -5.54 6.62 2.07
N GLY A 50 -5.68 5.65 2.97
CA GLY A 50 -5.52 4.23 2.66
C GLY A 50 -6.54 3.77 1.60
N ARG A 51 -7.81 4.18 1.74
CA ARG A 51 -8.86 3.84 0.76
C ARG A 51 -8.62 4.50 -0.59
N ALA A 52 -8.15 5.75 -0.65
CA ALA A 52 -7.81 6.45 -1.90
C ALA A 52 -6.62 5.80 -2.61
N LEU A 53 -5.61 5.34 -1.89
CA LEU A 53 -4.45 4.61 -2.43
C LEU A 53 -4.85 3.23 -2.98
N VAL A 54 -5.78 2.52 -2.31
CA VAL A 54 -6.28 1.21 -2.75
C VAL A 54 -7.23 1.33 -3.95
N HIS A 55 -7.92 2.47 -4.14
CA HIS A 55 -8.88 2.68 -5.23
C HIS A 55 -8.32 3.46 -6.42
N SER A 56 -7.01 3.74 -6.47
CA SER A 56 -6.39 4.32 -7.67
C SER A 56 -6.43 3.27 -8.79
N SER A 57 -7.29 3.47 -9.81
CA SER A 57 -7.33 2.63 -10.99
C SER A 57 -6.06 2.84 -11.81
N GLU A 58 -5.25 1.78 -11.96
CA GLU A 58 -4.08 1.77 -12.82
C GLU A 58 -4.51 1.47 -14.26
N THR A 59 -4.11 2.31 -15.22
CA THR A 59 -4.40 2.09 -16.64
C THR A 59 -3.17 1.50 -17.32
N LEU A 60 -3.33 0.27 -17.81
CA LEU A 60 -2.30 -0.46 -18.55
C LEU A 60 -2.53 -0.30 -20.05
N THR A 61 -1.49 0.05 -20.80
CA THR A 61 -1.53 0.17 -22.25
C THR A 61 -1.22 -1.17 -22.89
N PHE A 62 -2.12 -1.69 -23.72
CA PHE A 62 -1.97 -2.94 -24.44
C PHE A 62 -1.79 -2.65 -25.93
N ALA A 63 -0.59 -2.85 -26.45
CA ALA A 63 -0.31 -2.71 -27.87
C ALA A 63 -0.70 -4.00 -28.62
N VAL A 64 -1.51 -3.86 -29.66
CA VAL A 64 -1.98 -4.95 -30.50
C VAL A 64 -1.83 -4.59 -31.97
N GLY A 65 -1.92 -5.57 -32.84
CA GLY A 65 -1.88 -5.39 -34.30
C GLY A 65 -3.11 -4.68 -34.85
N ALA A 66 -3.57 -5.13 -36.02
CA ALA A 66 -4.73 -4.55 -36.69
C ALA A 66 -6.02 -4.68 -35.84
N PRO A 67 -7.00 -3.78 -35.95
CA PRO A 67 -8.19 -3.78 -35.11
C PRO A 67 -9.02 -5.06 -35.11
N ASN A 68 -8.93 -5.86 -36.17
CA ASN A 68 -9.65 -7.13 -36.32
C ASN A 68 -8.75 -8.35 -36.13
N SER A 69 -7.53 -8.17 -35.71
CA SER A 69 -6.63 -9.29 -35.43
C SER A 69 -7.05 -10.02 -34.15
N ASP A 70 -6.67 -11.27 -34.02
CA ASP A 70 -7.03 -12.11 -32.88
C ASP A 70 -6.49 -11.55 -31.57
N GLU A 71 -5.29 -10.98 -31.59
CA GLU A 71 -4.71 -10.31 -30.43
C GLU A 71 -5.48 -9.04 -30.04
N ALA A 72 -6.04 -8.29 -31.01
CA ALA A 72 -6.83 -7.09 -30.72
C ALA A 72 -8.21 -7.45 -30.12
N LEU A 73 -8.83 -8.51 -30.64
CA LEU A 73 -10.08 -9.03 -30.13
C LEU A 73 -9.89 -9.59 -28.71
N PHE A 74 -8.82 -10.35 -28.49
CA PHE A 74 -8.45 -10.85 -27.16
C PHE A 74 -8.24 -9.70 -26.16
N ALA A 75 -7.45 -8.68 -26.53
CA ALA A 75 -7.19 -7.53 -25.67
C ALA A 75 -8.50 -6.79 -25.31
N THR A 76 -9.42 -6.69 -26.25
CA THR A 76 -10.75 -6.07 -26.03
C THR A 76 -11.60 -6.92 -25.06
N LYS A 77 -11.61 -8.25 -25.22
CA LYS A 77 -12.29 -9.16 -24.28
C LYS A 77 -11.67 -9.09 -22.89
N LEU A 78 -10.33 -9.07 -22.78
CA LEU A 78 -9.64 -8.94 -21.49
C LEU A 78 -9.99 -7.60 -20.80
N ALA A 79 -10.04 -6.51 -21.57
CA ALA A 79 -10.47 -5.21 -21.05
C ALA A 79 -11.91 -5.24 -20.51
N ALA A 80 -12.81 -5.94 -21.19
CA ALA A 80 -14.20 -6.12 -20.76
C ALA A 80 -14.30 -6.98 -19.49
N VAL A 81 -13.57 -8.08 -19.41
CA VAL A 81 -13.53 -8.97 -18.23
C VAL A 81 -13.01 -8.20 -17.00
N LEU A 82 -11.91 -7.47 -17.12
CA LEU A 82 -11.37 -6.65 -16.04
C LEU A 82 -12.35 -5.56 -15.58
N LYS A 83 -13.09 -4.97 -16.52
CA LYS A 83 -14.12 -3.98 -16.19
C LYS A 83 -15.29 -4.62 -15.43
N ASN A 84 -15.77 -5.78 -15.88
CA ASN A 84 -16.90 -6.48 -15.27
C ASN A 84 -16.57 -7.03 -13.88
N ASN A 85 -15.34 -7.48 -13.66
CA ASN A 85 -14.87 -7.99 -12.38
C ASN A 85 -14.50 -6.86 -11.40
N ALA A 86 -14.81 -5.59 -11.71
CA ALA A 86 -14.47 -4.41 -10.93
C ALA A 86 -12.99 -4.36 -10.50
N SER A 87 -12.10 -4.92 -11.35
CA SER A 87 -10.65 -4.88 -11.10
C SER A 87 -10.16 -3.44 -10.98
N ARG A 88 -9.12 -3.25 -10.18
CA ARG A 88 -8.41 -1.96 -10.08
C ARG A 88 -7.69 -1.57 -11.36
N PHE A 89 -7.52 -2.53 -12.29
CA PHE A 89 -6.86 -2.26 -13.58
C PHE A 89 -7.88 -1.90 -14.66
N ARG A 90 -7.44 -1.02 -15.55
CA ARG A 90 -8.12 -0.71 -16.81
C ARG A 90 -7.14 -0.95 -17.95
N ILE A 91 -7.59 -1.55 -19.03
CA ILE A 91 -6.78 -1.73 -20.22
C ILE A 91 -7.18 -0.70 -21.25
N LYS A 92 -6.16 0.02 -21.76
CA LYS A 92 -6.25 0.87 -22.93
C LYS A 92 -5.65 0.11 -24.12
N VAL A 93 -6.50 -0.39 -25.00
CA VAL A 93 -6.06 -1.07 -26.23
C VAL A 93 -5.57 -0.03 -27.25
N VAL A 94 -4.37 -0.23 -27.78
CA VAL A 94 -3.77 0.63 -28.82
C VAL A 94 -3.50 -0.23 -30.04
N ASN A 95 -4.28 0.01 -31.10
CA ASN A 95 -4.15 -0.70 -32.35
C ASN A 95 -3.00 -0.14 -33.19
N ASN A 96 -2.25 -1.03 -33.81
CA ASN A 96 -1.18 -0.72 -34.76
C ASN A 96 -1.55 -1.30 -36.12
N ALA A 97 -0.78 -0.99 -37.17
CA ALA A 97 -1.03 -1.51 -38.52
C ALA A 97 -0.80 -3.04 -38.58
N ASP A 98 0.16 -3.53 -37.79
CA ASP A 98 0.55 -4.95 -37.73
C ASP A 98 1.10 -5.27 -36.32
N ASN A 99 1.26 -6.57 -36.04
CA ASN A 99 1.78 -7.03 -34.76
C ASN A 99 3.28 -6.65 -34.58
N ALA A 100 4.06 -6.56 -35.63
CA ALA A 100 5.47 -6.17 -35.56
C ALA A 100 5.60 -4.72 -35.01
N LYS A 101 4.71 -3.80 -35.44
CA LYS A 101 4.65 -2.43 -34.90
C LYS A 101 4.18 -2.41 -33.46
N ALA A 102 3.24 -3.27 -33.08
CA ALA A 102 2.82 -3.41 -31.68
C ALA A 102 3.97 -3.86 -30.78
N ILE A 103 4.73 -4.87 -31.22
CA ILE A 103 5.94 -5.34 -30.52
C ILE A 103 6.99 -4.23 -30.45
N ALA A 104 7.20 -3.46 -31.53
CA ALA A 104 8.11 -2.32 -31.52
C ALA A 104 7.68 -1.21 -30.55
N GLN A 105 6.39 -0.95 -30.43
CA GLN A 105 5.84 -0.02 -29.45
C GLN A 105 6.08 -0.50 -28.01
N PHE A 106 5.87 -1.79 -27.77
CA PHE A 106 6.18 -2.43 -26.48
C PHE A 106 7.68 -2.34 -26.16
N ASP A 107 8.57 -2.63 -27.11
CA ASP A 107 10.03 -2.54 -26.90
C ASP A 107 10.48 -1.12 -26.54
N ARG A 108 9.85 -0.10 -27.13
CA ARG A 108 10.06 1.33 -26.79
C ARG A 108 9.46 1.75 -25.44
N LYS A 109 8.86 0.83 -24.67
CA LYS A 109 8.19 1.08 -23.38
C LYS A 109 6.95 2.01 -23.48
N GLN A 110 6.35 2.08 -24.63
CA GLN A 110 5.12 2.86 -24.87
C GLN A 110 3.87 2.04 -24.62
N ALA A 111 4.04 0.74 -24.34
CA ALA A 111 2.97 -0.17 -23.92
C ALA A 111 3.47 -1.06 -22.79
N ASP A 112 2.55 -1.46 -21.93
CA ASP A 112 2.79 -2.31 -20.77
C ASP A 112 2.59 -3.78 -21.09
N LEU A 113 1.69 -4.06 -22.05
CA LEU A 113 1.32 -5.40 -22.51
C LEU A 113 1.43 -5.49 -24.04
N ALA A 114 1.77 -6.67 -24.53
CA ALA A 114 1.71 -7.02 -25.94
C ALA A 114 1.46 -8.52 -26.11
N VAL A 115 1.05 -8.91 -27.31
CA VAL A 115 1.02 -10.33 -27.72
C VAL A 115 2.11 -10.53 -28.75
N LEU A 116 2.91 -11.56 -28.59
CA LEU A 116 3.92 -11.93 -29.56
C LEU A 116 3.87 -13.44 -29.86
N ARG A 117 4.21 -13.82 -31.08
CA ARG A 117 4.46 -15.20 -31.42
C ARG A 117 5.96 -15.50 -31.30
N THR A 118 6.32 -16.71 -30.92
CA THR A 118 7.70 -17.06 -30.57
C THR A 118 8.70 -17.03 -31.75
N ASP A 119 8.22 -16.98 -33.01
CA ASP A 119 9.08 -16.70 -34.18
C ASP A 119 9.44 -15.23 -34.36
N ALA A 120 8.80 -14.33 -33.63
CA ALA A 120 9.11 -12.92 -33.68
C ALA A 120 10.35 -12.57 -32.85
N LYS A 121 10.98 -11.42 -33.15
CA LYS A 121 12.06 -10.91 -32.33
C LYS A 121 11.52 -10.52 -30.96
N VAL A 122 11.91 -11.26 -29.92
CA VAL A 122 11.47 -11.00 -28.55
C VAL A 122 12.22 -9.81 -27.96
N PRO A 123 11.50 -8.79 -27.43
CA PRO A 123 12.10 -7.72 -26.67
C PRO A 123 12.76 -8.23 -25.37
N LEU A 124 13.96 -7.78 -25.05
CA LEU A 124 14.73 -8.23 -23.88
C LEU A 124 13.96 -8.08 -22.53
N ARG A 125 13.02 -7.15 -22.50
CA ARG A 125 12.22 -6.85 -21.30
C ARG A 125 10.86 -7.52 -21.26
N ALA A 126 10.57 -8.35 -22.25
CA ALA A 126 9.35 -9.13 -22.25
C ALA A 126 9.41 -10.22 -21.16
N ARG A 127 8.31 -10.38 -20.45
CA ARG A 127 8.07 -11.45 -19.49
C ARG A 127 6.68 -12.02 -19.74
N THR A 128 6.58 -13.33 -19.83
CA THR A 128 5.32 -14.01 -20.15
C THR A 128 4.36 -13.97 -18.96
N LEU A 129 3.10 -13.64 -19.25
CA LEU A 129 1.99 -13.77 -18.30
C LEU A 129 1.20 -15.05 -18.54
N ALA A 130 0.97 -15.40 -19.81
CA ALA A 130 0.21 -16.58 -20.21
C ALA A 130 0.59 -16.99 -21.64
N ILE A 131 0.43 -18.26 -21.97
CA ILE A 131 0.42 -18.78 -23.33
C ILE A 131 -1.03 -18.75 -23.79
N LEU A 132 -1.32 -18.05 -24.89
CA LEU A 132 -2.68 -17.86 -25.38
C LEU A 132 -3.11 -18.96 -26.35
N GLU A 133 -2.20 -19.41 -27.22
CA GLU A 133 -2.47 -20.36 -28.28
C GLU A 133 -1.17 -21.00 -28.78
N HIS A 134 -1.31 -22.21 -29.33
CA HIS A 134 -0.24 -22.93 -30.01
C HIS A 134 -0.53 -22.98 -31.50
N ASP A 135 0.39 -22.50 -32.34
CA ASP A 135 0.35 -22.68 -33.77
C ASP A 135 1.04 -23.98 -34.15
N LEU A 136 0.48 -24.67 -35.12
CA LEU A 136 1.05 -25.87 -35.72
C LEU A 136 1.52 -25.58 -37.12
N VAL A 137 2.64 -26.18 -37.49
CA VAL A 137 3.19 -26.10 -38.83
C VAL A 137 2.84 -27.40 -39.58
N LEU A 138 1.84 -27.34 -40.44
CA LEU A 138 1.40 -28.52 -41.20
C LEU A 138 2.12 -28.58 -42.54
N LEU A 139 2.82 -29.69 -42.80
CA LEU A 139 3.50 -29.94 -44.07
C LEU A 139 2.59 -30.82 -44.97
N LEU A 140 2.05 -30.17 -46.02
CA LEU A 140 1.10 -30.81 -46.94
C LEU A 140 1.74 -31.09 -48.30
N GLY A 141 1.66 -32.34 -48.76
CA GLY A 141 2.08 -32.74 -50.11
C GLY A 141 0.86 -32.91 -51.03
N PRO A 142 0.97 -32.69 -52.36
CA PRO A 142 -0.13 -32.88 -53.30
C PRO A 142 -0.48 -34.36 -53.48
N GLY A 143 -1.77 -34.67 -53.40
CA GLY A 143 -2.28 -36.05 -53.56
C GLY A 143 -1.62 -37.02 -52.59
N ASN A 144 -1.19 -38.17 -53.05
CA ASN A 144 -0.55 -39.20 -52.23
C ASN A 144 0.98 -39.10 -52.16
N LYS A 145 1.55 -37.95 -52.51
CA LYS A 145 3.02 -37.77 -52.50
C LYS A 145 3.52 -37.48 -51.08
N LYS A 146 4.27 -38.44 -50.51
CA LYS A 146 4.96 -38.24 -49.23
C LYS A 146 6.21 -37.39 -49.47
N ILE A 147 6.41 -36.40 -48.56
CA ILE A 147 7.60 -35.56 -48.45
C ILE A 147 8.41 -36.12 -47.30
N LYS A 148 9.62 -36.59 -47.58
CA LYS A 148 10.43 -37.33 -46.60
C LYS A 148 11.29 -36.41 -45.73
N SER A 149 11.58 -35.20 -46.17
CA SER A 149 12.41 -34.25 -45.40
C SER A 149 12.18 -32.82 -45.89
N LEU A 150 12.48 -31.87 -45.02
CA LEU A 150 12.46 -30.42 -45.35
C LEU A 150 13.47 -30.08 -46.44
N ALA A 151 14.57 -30.84 -46.58
CA ALA A 151 15.56 -30.64 -47.63
C ALA A 151 14.99 -30.79 -49.06
N GLU A 152 13.99 -31.66 -49.26
CA GLU A 152 13.32 -31.81 -50.55
C GLU A 152 12.59 -30.52 -50.98
N LEU A 153 12.12 -29.73 -50.02
CA LEU A 153 11.36 -28.50 -50.27
C LEU A 153 12.24 -27.38 -50.86
N LYS A 154 13.55 -27.39 -50.61
CA LYS A 154 14.50 -26.40 -51.13
C LYS A 154 14.46 -26.33 -52.68
N LYS A 155 14.08 -27.42 -53.35
CA LYS A 155 13.99 -27.52 -54.80
C LYS A 155 12.58 -27.37 -55.36
N LYS A 156 11.56 -27.26 -54.50
CA LYS A 156 10.16 -27.17 -54.87
C LYS A 156 9.64 -25.75 -54.74
N LYS A 157 8.59 -25.43 -55.49
CA LYS A 157 7.81 -24.22 -55.22
C LYS A 157 6.87 -24.54 -54.08
N VAL A 158 6.96 -23.76 -52.98
CA VAL A 158 6.21 -23.96 -51.73
C VAL A 158 5.27 -22.79 -51.50
N ALA A 159 3.99 -23.09 -51.26
CA ALA A 159 3.05 -22.10 -50.80
C ALA A 159 3.02 -22.06 -49.26
N VAL A 160 3.04 -20.87 -48.68
CA VAL A 160 2.90 -20.65 -47.24
C VAL A 160 1.49 -20.14 -46.99
N VAL A 161 0.70 -20.90 -46.25
CA VAL A 161 -0.64 -20.52 -45.78
C VAL A 161 -0.50 -20.04 -44.33
N ALA A 162 -0.72 -18.78 -44.07
CA ALA A 162 -0.67 -18.22 -42.74
C ALA A 162 -1.44 -16.89 -42.68
N GLU A 163 -1.81 -16.44 -41.53
CA GLU A 163 -2.49 -15.16 -41.32
C GLU A 163 -1.53 -13.96 -41.31
N ASN A 164 -0.27 -14.20 -40.99
CA ASN A 164 0.76 -13.18 -40.87
C ASN A 164 1.89 -13.36 -41.87
N ASP A 165 2.35 -12.28 -42.45
CA ASP A 165 3.49 -12.26 -43.38
C ASP A 165 4.82 -12.71 -42.70
N SER A 166 4.93 -12.63 -41.38
CA SER A 166 6.08 -13.17 -40.62
C SER A 166 6.30 -14.65 -40.82
N ALA A 167 5.23 -15.41 -41.11
CA ALA A 167 5.31 -16.85 -41.42
C ALA A 167 6.19 -17.16 -42.64
N LEU A 168 6.26 -16.26 -43.60
CA LEU A 168 7.13 -16.43 -44.76
C LEU A 168 8.60 -16.43 -44.38
N ALA A 169 9.02 -15.44 -43.55
CA ALA A 169 10.38 -15.35 -43.04
C ALA A 169 10.72 -16.58 -42.16
N PHE A 170 9.78 -16.98 -41.30
CA PHE A 170 9.90 -18.17 -40.48
C PHE A 170 10.09 -19.45 -41.32
N VAL A 171 9.24 -19.68 -42.32
CA VAL A 171 9.37 -20.84 -43.20
C VAL A 171 10.71 -20.84 -43.94
N ARG A 172 11.19 -19.70 -44.41
CA ARG A 172 12.53 -19.60 -45.01
C ARG A 172 13.63 -19.95 -44.01
N SER A 173 13.51 -19.55 -42.78
CA SER A 173 14.44 -19.86 -41.70
C SER A 173 14.51 -21.37 -41.41
N ILE A 174 13.38 -22.05 -41.25
CA ILE A 174 13.35 -23.49 -40.98
C ILE A 174 13.85 -24.32 -42.18
N LEU A 175 13.65 -23.81 -43.40
CA LEU A 175 14.18 -24.43 -44.62
C LEU A 175 15.65 -24.09 -44.90
N ASP A 176 16.25 -23.22 -44.08
CA ASP A 176 17.61 -22.74 -44.28
C ASP A 176 17.84 -22.20 -45.70
N ILE A 177 16.94 -21.32 -46.15
CA ILE A 177 16.98 -20.66 -47.46
C ILE A 177 17.38 -19.22 -47.25
N PRO A 178 18.59 -18.83 -47.70
CA PRO A 178 19.01 -17.45 -47.61
C PRO A 178 18.22 -16.55 -48.59
N ASP A 179 18.22 -15.23 -48.26
CA ASP A 179 17.63 -14.26 -49.17
C ASP A 179 18.35 -14.30 -50.54
N GLY A 180 17.55 -14.45 -51.60
CA GLY A 180 18.09 -14.57 -52.95
C GLY A 180 17.08 -15.23 -53.92
N PRO A 181 17.53 -15.70 -55.09
CA PRO A 181 16.67 -16.29 -56.12
C PRO A 181 15.88 -17.52 -55.62
N ASP A 182 16.49 -18.29 -54.74
CA ASP A 182 15.82 -19.49 -54.17
C ASP A 182 14.72 -19.10 -53.21
N ALA A 183 14.80 -17.99 -52.52
CA ALA A 183 13.78 -17.45 -51.65
C ALA A 183 12.45 -17.15 -52.39
N ALA A 184 12.54 -16.85 -53.71
CA ALA A 184 11.37 -16.61 -54.57
C ALA A 184 10.49 -17.85 -54.77
N ARG A 185 11.04 -19.05 -54.49
CA ARG A 185 10.26 -20.31 -54.57
C ARG A 185 9.30 -20.47 -53.39
N ILE A 186 9.55 -19.80 -52.28
CA ILE A 186 8.70 -19.81 -51.10
C ILE A 186 7.82 -18.57 -51.16
N GLN A 187 6.53 -18.72 -51.34
CA GLN A 187 5.59 -17.64 -51.59
C GLN A 187 4.40 -17.73 -50.65
N MET A 188 3.89 -16.58 -50.20
CA MET A 188 2.58 -16.56 -49.50
C MET A 188 1.50 -17.07 -50.47
N ALA A 189 0.62 -17.89 -49.97
CA ALA A 189 -0.58 -18.31 -50.69
C ALA A 189 -1.48 -17.08 -50.94
N PRO A 190 -2.15 -17.02 -52.13
CA PRO A 190 -3.13 -15.98 -52.35
C PRO A 190 -4.24 -16.01 -51.28
N GLN A 191 -4.68 -14.82 -50.84
CA GLN A 191 -5.72 -14.70 -49.81
C GLN A 191 -6.97 -15.46 -50.19
N GLY A 192 -7.50 -16.34 -49.30
CA GLY A 192 -8.68 -17.16 -49.60
C GLY A 192 -8.44 -18.32 -50.56
N ALA A 193 -7.19 -18.67 -50.86
CA ALA A 193 -6.89 -19.87 -51.66
C ALA A 193 -7.22 -21.15 -50.87
N THR A 194 -8.00 -22.04 -51.47
CA THR A 194 -8.28 -23.36 -50.92
C THR A 194 -7.15 -24.34 -51.25
N LEU A 195 -6.99 -25.38 -50.43
CA LEU A 195 -5.98 -26.44 -50.70
C LEU A 195 -6.10 -27.01 -52.09
N ASP A 196 -7.33 -27.24 -52.58
CA ASP A 196 -7.60 -27.76 -53.94
C ASP A 196 -7.01 -26.82 -55.01
N LYS A 197 -7.11 -25.50 -54.85
CA LYS A 197 -6.52 -24.51 -55.77
C LYS A 197 -5.01 -24.49 -55.71
N LEU A 198 -4.44 -24.64 -54.51
CA LEU A 198 -3.01 -24.63 -54.30
C LEU A 198 -2.33 -25.86 -54.90
N PHE A 199 -3.00 -26.99 -54.86
CA PHE A 199 -2.49 -28.25 -55.46
C PHE A 199 -2.94 -28.48 -56.90
N ALA A 200 -3.70 -27.56 -57.50
CA ALA A 200 -4.05 -27.65 -58.91
C ALA A 200 -2.78 -27.63 -59.79
N PRO A 201 -2.72 -28.45 -60.89
CA PRO A 201 -1.52 -28.52 -61.73
C PRO A 201 -1.04 -27.17 -62.28
N ALA A 202 -1.98 -26.22 -62.47
CA ALA A 202 -1.68 -24.87 -62.96
C ALA A 202 -0.95 -23.99 -61.92
N SER A 203 -1.03 -24.30 -60.65
CA SER A 203 -0.40 -23.51 -59.57
C SER A 203 1.11 -23.74 -59.52
N GLY A 204 1.56 -24.95 -59.89
CA GLY A 204 2.96 -25.37 -59.86
C GLY A 204 3.56 -25.54 -58.46
N PHE A 205 2.73 -25.50 -57.40
CA PHE A 205 3.23 -25.73 -56.03
C PHE A 205 3.46 -27.24 -55.80
N GLY A 206 4.64 -27.57 -55.31
CA GLY A 206 5.03 -28.92 -54.95
C GLY A 206 4.83 -29.29 -53.48
N ALA A 207 4.52 -28.33 -52.67
CA ALA A 207 4.17 -28.48 -51.26
C ALA A 207 3.43 -27.24 -50.75
N VAL A 208 2.68 -27.40 -49.67
CA VAL A 208 2.09 -26.32 -48.86
C VAL A 208 2.56 -26.46 -47.44
N ILE A 209 3.05 -25.38 -46.87
CA ILE A 209 3.31 -25.28 -45.42
C ILE A 209 2.25 -24.34 -44.84
N ALA A 210 1.38 -24.89 -43.97
CA ALA A 210 0.36 -24.12 -43.31
C ALA A 210 0.78 -23.85 -41.85
N VAL A 211 0.87 -22.58 -41.47
CA VAL A 211 1.07 -22.18 -40.10
C VAL A 211 -0.27 -21.69 -39.55
N VAL A 212 -0.89 -22.53 -38.73
CA VAL A 212 -2.27 -22.35 -38.30
C VAL A 212 -2.43 -22.54 -36.82
N HIS A 213 -3.39 -21.84 -36.23
CA HIS A 213 -3.75 -22.07 -34.82
C HIS A 213 -4.20 -23.51 -34.62
N GLY A 214 -3.63 -24.21 -33.65
CA GLY A 214 -3.92 -25.61 -33.39
C GLY A 214 -5.41 -25.85 -33.15
N THR A 215 -6.05 -24.99 -32.35
CA THR A 215 -7.49 -25.06 -32.08
C THR A 215 -8.36 -24.80 -33.32
N ARG A 216 -7.92 -23.96 -34.24
CA ARG A 216 -8.61 -23.68 -35.50
C ARG A 216 -8.42 -24.84 -36.50
N ALA A 217 -7.20 -25.36 -36.59
CA ALA A 217 -6.90 -26.49 -37.48
C ALA A 217 -7.81 -27.69 -37.20
N VAL A 218 -8.02 -28.02 -35.93
CA VAL A 218 -8.91 -29.12 -35.50
C VAL A 218 -10.38 -28.90 -35.88
N ARG A 219 -10.82 -27.63 -35.95
CA ARG A 219 -12.21 -27.27 -36.28
C ARG A 219 -12.46 -27.05 -37.77
N ASP A 220 -11.40 -26.92 -38.57
CA ASP A 220 -11.51 -26.57 -39.98
C ASP A 220 -11.86 -27.82 -40.82
N LYS A 221 -13.12 -27.89 -41.25
CA LYS A 221 -13.62 -28.95 -42.11
C LYS A 221 -13.00 -28.97 -43.52
N ALA A 222 -12.25 -27.95 -43.91
CA ALA A 222 -11.59 -27.90 -45.22
C ALA A 222 -10.55 -29.02 -45.38
N TYR A 223 -9.84 -29.32 -44.28
CA TYR A 223 -8.89 -30.45 -44.27
C TYR A 223 -9.61 -31.79 -44.55
N GLU A 224 -10.69 -32.07 -43.83
CA GLU A 224 -11.49 -33.28 -44.03
C GLU A 224 -12.05 -33.37 -45.47
N GLN A 225 -12.64 -32.28 -45.95
CA GLN A 225 -13.26 -32.26 -47.28
C GLN A 225 -12.25 -32.47 -48.39
N THR A 226 -11.05 -31.87 -48.29
CA THR A 226 -10.00 -32.02 -49.30
C THR A 226 -9.36 -33.40 -49.22
N ALA A 227 -9.18 -33.95 -48.03
CA ALA A 227 -8.64 -35.28 -47.83
C ALA A 227 -9.56 -36.39 -48.41
N ARG A 228 -10.88 -36.26 -48.23
CA ARG A 228 -11.87 -37.20 -48.82
C ARG A 228 -11.77 -37.27 -50.34
N ARG A 229 -11.23 -36.23 -50.99
CA ARG A 229 -10.96 -36.18 -52.45
C ARG A 229 -9.56 -36.65 -52.80
N GLY A 230 -8.75 -37.11 -51.84
CA GLY A 230 -7.37 -37.47 -52.07
C GLY A 230 -6.49 -36.31 -52.47
N GLY A 231 -6.87 -35.06 -52.07
CA GLY A 231 -6.22 -33.83 -52.53
C GLY A 231 -4.86 -33.55 -51.91
N PHE A 232 -4.58 -34.09 -50.72
CA PHE A 232 -3.28 -33.88 -50.03
C PHE A 232 -2.89 -35.06 -49.12
N THR A 233 -1.61 -35.12 -48.81
CA THR A 233 -1.04 -35.98 -47.77
C THR A 233 -0.39 -35.10 -46.72
N LEU A 234 -0.71 -35.29 -45.44
CA LEU A 234 -0.02 -34.65 -44.33
C LEU A 234 1.28 -35.42 -44.05
N ASN A 235 2.38 -34.70 -43.91
CA ASN A 235 3.71 -35.27 -43.71
C ASN A 235 4.30 -34.86 -42.37
N ALA A 236 5.03 -35.77 -41.73
CA ALA A 236 5.82 -35.47 -40.55
C ALA A 236 6.95 -34.47 -40.87
N ILE A 237 7.33 -33.70 -39.87
CA ILE A 237 8.56 -32.91 -39.89
C ILE A 237 9.55 -33.58 -38.94
N ASP A 238 10.20 -34.64 -39.44
CA ASP A 238 11.12 -35.46 -38.63
C ASP A 238 12.25 -34.64 -37.99
N GLU A 239 12.58 -33.54 -38.61
CA GLU A 239 13.59 -32.61 -38.11
C GLU A 239 13.09 -31.68 -36.97
N ALA A 240 11.80 -31.75 -36.58
CA ALA A 240 11.18 -30.82 -35.60
C ALA A 240 11.95 -30.73 -34.29
N LYS A 241 12.34 -31.89 -33.72
CA LYS A 241 13.13 -31.96 -32.47
C LYS A 241 14.53 -31.32 -32.61
N ALA A 242 15.15 -31.50 -33.78
CA ALA A 242 16.45 -30.88 -34.05
C ALA A 242 16.33 -29.37 -34.27
N LEU A 243 15.27 -28.93 -34.96
CA LEU A 243 14.97 -27.50 -35.18
C LEU A 243 14.63 -26.80 -33.89
N ALA A 244 13.85 -27.39 -33.01
CA ALA A 244 13.52 -26.85 -31.69
C ALA A 244 14.77 -26.60 -30.81
N ARG A 245 15.82 -27.42 -30.96
CA ARG A 245 17.11 -27.18 -30.28
C ARG A 245 17.99 -26.12 -30.94
N LYS A 246 17.83 -25.92 -32.26
CA LYS A 246 18.66 -25.03 -33.06
C LYS A 246 18.10 -23.63 -33.15
N ILE A 247 16.79 -23.50 -33.25
CA ILE A 247 16.08 -22.23 -33.43
C ILE A 247 15.29 -21.91 -32.16
N PRO A 248 15.66 -20.89 -31.40
CA PRO A 248 14.90 -20.51 -30.21
C PRO A 248 13.45 -20.12 -30.55
N GLY A 249 12.51 -20.44 -29.68
CA GLY A 249 11.10 -20.10 -29.84
C GLY A 249 10.29 -21.11 -30.63
N ILE A 250 10.93 -22.19 -31.10
CA ILE A 250 10.25 -23.33 -31.74
C ILE A 250 10.10 -24.47 -30.73
N SER A 251 8.94 -25.10 -30.68
CA SER A 251 8.70 -26.35 -29.98
C SER A 251 8.57 -27.50 -30.95
N SER A 252 8.80 -28.73 -30.49
CA SER A 252 8.43 -29.93 -31.21
C SER A 252 7.11 -30.42 -30.65
N GLU A 253 6.09 -30.49 -31.51
CA GLU A 253 4.76 -30.92 -31.15
C GLU A 253 4.46 -32.26 -31.83
N THR A 254 3.60 -33.07 -31.20
CA THR A 254 3.10 -34.30 -31.80
C THR A 254 1.63 -34.14 -32.12
N LEU A 255 1.30 -34.23 -33.41
CA LEU A 255 -0.07 -34.21 -33.85
C LEU A 255 -0.59 -35.67 -33.84
N THR A 256 -1.50 -35.95 -32.93
CA THR A 256 -2.05 -37.31 -32.76
C THR A 256 -2.94 -37.74 -33.93
N ALA A 257 -2.97 -39.01 -34.19
CA ALA A 257 -3.81 -39.61 -35.23
C ALA A 257 -5.27 -39.12 -35.15
N GLY A 258 -5.87 -38.85 -36.29
CA GLY A 258 -7.25 -38.38 -36.38
C GLY A 258 -7.52 -36.94 -35.93
N THR A 259 -6.51 -36.18 -35.53
CA THR A 259 -6.69 -34.81 -34.98
C THR A 259 -7.38 -33.84 -35.96
N LEU A 260 -7.03 -33.88 -37.25
CA LEU A 260 -7.62 -32.99 -38.27
C LEU A 260 -8.90 -33.59 -38.91
N SER A 261 -9.03 -34.90 -38.92
CA SER A 261 -10.21 -35.62 -39.42
C SER A 261 -10.22 -37.03 -38.89
N SER A 262 -11.38 -37.51 -38.48
CA SER A 262 -11.58 -38.90 -38.06
C SER A 262 -12.01 -39.82 -39.19
N SER A 263 -12.44 -39.27 -40.35
CA SER A 263 -12.88 -40.08 -41.51
C SER A 263 -12.78 -39.29 -42.84
N PRO A 264 -11.72 -39.46 -43.64
CA PRO A 264 -10.55 -40.32 -43.37
C PRO A 264 -9.77 -39.84 -42.16
N GLU A 265 -9.07 -40.74 -41.48
CA GLU A 265 -8.21 -40.43 -40.37
C GLU A 265 -7.01 -39.60 -40.84
N ILE A 266 -6.84 -38.43 -40.28
CA ILE A 266 -5.75 -37.48 -40.61
C ILE A 266 -5.23 -36.84 -39.33
N PRO A 267 -3.96 -37.00 -39.05
CA PRO A 267 -3.03 -37.96 -39.68
C PRO A 267 -3.45 -39.42 -39.42
N ASP A 268 -2.93 -40.32 -40.22
CA ASP A 268 -3.15 -41.77 -40.10
C ASP A 268 -2.37 -42.39 -38.93
N ASP A 269 -1.26 -41.77 -38.54
CA ASP A 269 -0.43 -42.07 -37.37
C ASP A 269 -0.02 -40.78 -36.69
N ASP A 270 0.49 -40.85 -35.45
CA ASP A 270 1.05 -39.70 -34.73
C ASP A 270 2.22 -39.10 -35.51
N LEU A 271 2.18 -37.79 -35.77
CA LEU A 271 3.19 -37.07 -36.52
C LEU A 271 3.90 -36.02 -35.70
N ASP A 272 5.23 -36.03 -35.74
CA ASP A 272 6.01 -34.90 -35.20
C ASP A 272 5.89 -33.68 -36.13
N THR A 273 5.65 -32.54 -35.56
CA THR A 273 5.58 -31.25 -36.25
C THR A 273 6.21 -30.13 -35.44
N ILE A 274 6.25 -28.92 -35.98
CA ILE A 274 6.75 -27.74 -35.34
C ILE A 274 5.60 -26.99 -34.71
N GLY A 275 5.79 -26.59 -33.43
CA GLY A 275 4.92 -25.69 -32.70
C GLY A 275 5.51 -24.29 -32.54
N LEU A 276 4.64 -23.30 -32.52
CA LEU A 276 4.93 -21.91 -32.13
C LEU A 276 3.92 -21.48 -31.09
N GLU A 277 4.32 -20.64 -30.15
CA GLU A 277 3.44 -20.18 -29.11
C GLU A 277 3.09 -18.70 -29.28
N TRP A 278 1.84 -18.36 -28.97
CA TRP A 278 1.38 -17.01 -28.82
C TRP A 278 1.43 -16.62 -27.36
N LEU A 279 2.32 -15.70 -27.02
CA LEU A 279 2.59 -15.29 -25.64
C LEU A 279 1.97 -13.93 -25.34
N LEU A 280 1.20 -13.86 -24.26
CA LEU A 280 0.88 -12.58 -23.65
C LEU A 280 2.06 -12.16 -22.78
N VAL A 281 2.67 -11.04 -23.11
CA VAL A 281 3.84 -10.53 -22.41
C VAL A 281 3.58 -9.21 -21.75
N ALA A 282 4.25 -9.01 -20.63
CA ALA A 282 4.29 -7.76 -19.87
C ALA A 282 5.71 -7.20 -19.80
N GLN A 283 5.84 -5.91 -19.53
CA GLN A 283 7.14 -5.29 -19.27
C GLN A 283 7.73 -5.86 -17.97
N SER A 284 9.01 -6.19 -17.97
CA SER A 284 9.72 -6.70 -16.78
C SER A 284 9.69 -5.76 -15.56
N LYS A 285 9.44 -4.46 -15.78
CA LYS A 285 9.28 -3.44 -14.73
C LYS A 285 7.90 -3.41 -14.09
N MET A 286 6.91 -4.11 -14.68
CA MET A 286 5.56 -4.21 -14.09
C MET A 286 5.66 -4.79 -12.68
N SER A 287 4.85 -4.31 -11.74
CA SER A 287 4.91 -4.84 -10.38
C SER A 287 4.48 -6.31 -10.33
N ALA A 288 5.12 -7.12 -9.48
CA ALA A 288 4.74 -8.52 -9.32
C ALA A 288 3.26 -8.67 -8.89
N SER A 289 2.74 -7.74 -8.09
CA SER A 289 1.33 -7.74 -7.69
C SER A 289 0.39 -7.47 -8.87
N THR A 290 0.73 -6.52 -9.75
CA THR A 290 -0.06 -6.21 -10.96
C THR A 290 -0.05 -7.39 -11.92
N ALA A 291 1.12 -7.96 -12.19
CA ALA A 291 1.27 -9.11 -13.07
C ALA A 291 0.58 -10.37 -12.52
N GLY A 292 0.68 -10.61 -11.22
CA GLY A 292 0.01 -11.75 -10.57
C GLY A 292 -1.52 -11.64 -10.60
N GLU A 293 -2.07 -10.43 -10.36
CA GLU A 293 -3.51 -10.21 -10.44
C GLU A 293 -4.04 -10.32 -11.89
N LEU A 294 -3.26 -9.86 -12.88
CA LEU A 294 -3.57 -10.07 -14.29
C LEU A 294 -3.55 -11.55 -14.65
N ALA A 295 -2.50 -12.28 -14.27
CA ALA A 295 -2.40 -13.73 -14.51
C ALA A 295 -3.57 -14.47 -13.87
N ARG A 296 -3.90 -14.18 -12.60
CA ARG A 296 -5.06 -14.72 -11.92
C ARG A 296 -6.36 -14.45 -12.69
N THR A 297 -6.60 -13.20 -13.07
CA THR A 297 -7.82 -12.85 -13.81
C THR A 297 -7.93 -13.60 -15.13
N ILE A 298 -6.80 -13.76 -15.84
CA ILE A 298 -6.75 -14.50 -17.10
C ILE A 298 -7.07 -15.98 -16.87
N TYR A 299 -6.44 -16.61 -15.89
CA TYR A 299 -6.63 -18.03 -15.62
C TYR A 299 -8.01 -18.38 -15.04
N GLU A 300 -8.58 -17.52 -14.21
CA GLU A 300 -9.92 -17.69 -13.67
C GLU A 300 -11.02 -17.46 -14.73
N ASN A 301 -10.72 -16.71 -15.81
CA ASN A 301 -11.69 -16.37 -16.85
C ASN A 301 -11.34 -16.91 -18.24
N LYS A 302 -10.58 -18.00 -18.34
CA LYS A 302 -10.14 -18.61 -19.63
C LYS A 302 -11.28 -18.79 -20.62
N SER A 303 -12.40 -19.34 -20.18
CA SER A 303 -13.57 -19.59 -21.03
C SER A 303 -14.20 -18.31 -21.58
N ALA A 304 -14.21 -17.23 -20.80
CA ALA A 304 -14.74 -15.94 -21.24
C ALA A 304 -13.79 -15.19 -22.19
N LEU A 305 -12.49 -15.50 -22.13
CA LEU A 305 -11.45 -14.85 -22.94
C LEU A 305 -11.28 -15.52 -24.32
N GLY A 306 -11.59 -16.82 -24.42
CA GLY A 306 -11.49 -17.55 -25.70
C GLY A 306 -12.33 -16.88 -26.79
N LEU A 307 -11.77 -16.78 -28.01
CA LEU A 307 -12.48 -16.24 -29.17
C LEU A 307 -13.30 -17.32 -29.84
N ASP A 308 -14.34 -16.94 -30.56
CA ASP A 308 -15.24 -17.87 -31.29
C ASP A 308 -14.51 -18.65 -32.37
N ASN A 309 -13.46 -18.06 -32.94
CA ASN A 309 -12.58 -18.69 -33.91
C ASN A 309 -11.57 -19.69 -33.31
N GLY A 310 -11.57 -19.85 -31.99
CA GLY A 310 -10.71 -20.77 -31.26
C GLY A 310 -9.45 -20.13 -30.64
N PHE A 311 -9.03 -18.93 -31.05
CA PHE A 311 -7.87 -18.28 -30.44
C PHE A 311 -8.08 -18.06 -28.95
N ALA A 312 -7.04 -18.30 -28.15
CA ALA A 312 -7.07 -18.19 -26.68
C ALA A 312 -8.15 -19.08 -26.00
N SER A 313 -8.63 -20.13 -26.66
CA SER A 313 -9.59 -21.07 -26.06
C SER A 313 -8.93 -22.04 -25.06
N ARG A 314 -7.62 -22.24 -25.16
CA ARG A 314 -6.78 -23.09 -24.30
C ARG A 314 -5.63 -22.30 -23.70
N ILE A 315 -5.96 -21.27 -22.94
CA ILE A 315 -4.93 -20.48 -22.25
C ILE A 315 -4.18 -21.35 -21.25
N GLU A 316 -2.86 -21.38 -21.38
CA GLU A 316 -1.97 -22.17 -20.53
C GLU A 316 -1.10 -21.27 -19.66
N PRO A 317 -0.61 -21.79 -18.50
CA PRO A 317 0.33 -21.07 -17.66
C PRO A 317 1.62 -20.76 -18.42
N ALA A 318 2.21 -19.60 -18.09
CA ALA A 318 3.55 -19.27 -18.56
C ALA A 318 4.55 -20.30 -18.03
N SER A 319 5.53 -20.71 -18.85
CA SER A 319 6.58 -21.61 -18.39
C SER A 319 7.42 -20.94 -17.31
N VAL A 320 7.54 -21.59 -16.16
CA VAL A 320 8.38 -21.14 -15.04
C VAL A 320 9.79 -21.72 -15.09
N GLU A 321 10.09 -22.52 -16.11
CA GLU A 321 11.41 -23.12 -16.29
C GLU A 321 12.45 -22.04 -16.65
N LYS A 322 13.70 -22.26 -16.22
CA LYS A 322 14.80 -21.30 -16.43
C LYS A 322 15.27 -21.21 -17.87
N ASP A 323 15.00 -22.22 -18.66
CA ASP A 323 15.31 -22.33 -20.08
C ASP A 323 14.14 -21.96 -21.01
N ALA A 324 13.03 -21.49 -20.44
CA ALA A 324 11.91 -20.98 -21.20
C ALA A 324 12.35 -19.88 -22.18
N PHE A 325 11.87 -19.91 -23.42
CA PHE A 325 12.22 -18.94 -24.47
C PHE A 325 11.95 -17.50 -24.03
N VAL A 326 10.82 -17.24 -23.38
CA VAL A 326 10.51 -15.99 -22.68
C VAL A 326 10.14 -16.33 -21.25
N MET A 327 10.99 -15.96 -20.30
CA MET A 327 10.75 -16.24 -18.90
C MET A 327 9.42 -15.67 -18.43
N ALA A 328 8.75 -16.40 -17.52
CA ALA A 328 7.55 -15.91 -16.86
C ALA A 328 7.83 -14.61 -16.09
N HIS A 329 6.83 -13.72 -16.02
CA HIS A 329 6.88 -12.59 -15.12
C HIS A 329 6.82 -13.08 -13.68
N GLN A 330 7.62 -12.46 -12.76
CA GLN A 330 7.69 -12.91 -11.36
C GLN A 330 6.30 -13.07 -10.73
N GLY A 331 5.41 -12.09 -10.91
CA GLY A 331 4.06 -12.17 -10.35
C GLY A 331 3.20 -13.29 -10.97
N ALA A 332 3.38 -13.61 -12.24
CA ALA A 332 2.70 -14.74 -12.86
C ALA A 332 3.28 -16.08 -12.36
N ALA A 333 4.60 -16.19 -12.22
CA ALA A 333 5.27 -17.35 -11.66
C ALA A 333 4.85 -17.60 -10.21
N ASP A 334 4.79 -16.55 -9.38
CA ASP A 334 4.32 -16.62 -7.99
C ASP A 334 2.87 -17.16 -7.93
N TYR A 335 2.00 -16.72 -8.85
CA TYR A 335 0.64 -17.22 -8.94
C TYR A 335 0.57 -18.70 -9.38
N ILE A 336 1.36 -19.09 -10.40
CA ILE A 336 1.37 -20.45 -10.95
C ILE A 336 1.90 -21.45 -9.92
N ASN A 337 2.92 -21.05 -9.14
CA ASN A 337 3.53 -21.90 -8.11
C ASN A 337 2.77 -21.88 -6.77
N ASP A 338 1.65 -21.19 -6.70
CA ASP A 338 0.90 -20.96 -5.44
C ASP A 338 1.72 -20.19 -4.37
N ASP A 339 2.80 -19.54 -4.81
CA ASP A 339 3.68 -18.72 -3.97
C ASP A 339 3.16 -17.28 -3.80
N THR A 340 1.85 -17.06 -4.03
CA THR A 340 1.25 -15.74 -3.85
C THR A 340 1.30 -15.32 -2.40
N LYS A 341 2.39 -14.66 -2.03
CA LYS A 341 2.51 -14.05 -0.70
C LYS A 341 1.35 -13.08 -0.54
N SER A 342 0.50 -13.35 0.44
CA SER A 342 -0.54 -12.43 0.87
C SER A 342 0.09 -11.03 1.06
N PHE A 343 -0.68 -9.97 0.82
CA PHE A 343 -0.24 -8.60 1.19
C PHE A 343 0.29 -8.56 2.62
N MET A 344 -0.32 -9.32 3.52
CA MET A 344 0.12 -9.47 4.91
C MET A 344 1.51 -10.07 5.01
N ASP A 345 1.82 -11.15 4.25
CA ASP A 345 3.13 -11.81 4.29
C ASP A 345 4.23 -10.95 3.68
N LYS A 346 3.92 -10.23 2.60
CA LYS A 346 4.88 -9.35 1.93
C LYS A 346 5.24 -8.12 2.77
N TYR A 347 4.30 -7.61 3.56
CA TYR A 347 4.46 -6.39 4.35
C TYR A 347 4.43 -6.66 5.86
N SER A 348 4.44 -7.92 6.30
CA SER A 348 4.42 -8.28 7.72
C SER A 348 5.52 -7.58 8.50
N ASP A 349 6.76 -7.65 8.02
CA ASP A 349 7.92 -7.02 8.66
C ASP A 349 7.78 -5.49 8.72
N LEU A 350 7.27 -4.88 7.65
CA LEU A 350 7.00 -3.44 7.62
C LEU A 350 5.85 -3.06 8.56
N MET A 351 4.83 -3.91 8.67
CA MET A 351 3.71 -3.71 9.61
C MET A 351 4.18 -3.84 11.06
N TYR A 352 5.03 -4.83 11.38
CA TYR A 352 5.65 -4.96 12.70
C TYR A 352 6.53 -3.75 13.02
N LEU A 353 7.37 -3.32 12.09
CA LEU A 353 8.19 -2.12 12.23
C LEU A 353 7.33 -0.86 12.41
N GLY A 354 6.26 -0.75 11.65
CA GLY A 354 5.28 0.35 11.75
C GLY A 354 4.57 0.35 13.10
N ALA A 355 4.13 -0.80 13.60
CA ALA A 355 3.50 -0.94 14.91
C ALA A 355 4.49 -0.58 16.04
N ALA A 356 5.75 -1.05 15.95
CA ALA A 356 6.80 -0.70 16.89
C ALA A 356 7.08 0.82 16.89
N ALA A 357 7.19 1.43 15.72
CA ALA A 357 7.39 2.89 15.58
C ALA A 357 6.21 3.67 16.18
N LEU A 358 4.97 3.26 15.92
CA LEU A 358 3.77 3.86 16.50
C LEU A 358 3.74 3.72 18.03
N SER A 359 4.18 2.58 18.57
CA SER A 359 4.29 2.36 20.02
C SER A 359 5.30 3.33 20.66
N VAL A 360 6.47 3.51 20.05
CA VAL A 360 7.48 4.45 20.54
C VAL A 360 6.97 5.89 20.47
N ILE A 361 6.37 6.28 19.35
CA ILE A 361 5.77 7.61 19.17
C ILE A 361 4.65 7.82 20.20
N GLY A 362 3.75 6.85 20.39
CA GLY A 362 2.69 6.89 21.39
C GLY A 362 3.23 7.04 22.81
N SER A 363 4.31 6.35 23.17
CA SER A 363 4.98 6.46 24.47
C SER A 363 5.59 7.84 24.69
N ILE A 364 6.21 8.43 23.67
CA ILE A 364 6.75 9.79 23.72
C ILE A 364 5.62 10.81 23.93
N PHE A 365 4.52 10.67 23.16
CA PHE A 365 3.35 11.53 23.34
C PHE A 365 2.71 11.38 24.71
N ALA A 366 2.60 10.15 25.24
CA ALA A 366 2.08 9.90 26.59
C ALA A 366 2.99 10.54 27.65
N ALA A 367 4.32 10.46 27.52
CA ALA A 367 5.27 11.08 28.43
C ALA A 367 5.19 12.62 28.38
N ILE A 368 5.10 13.22 27.19
CA ILE A 368 4.91 14.66 27.00
C ILE A 368 3.57 15.09 27.58
N TYR A 369 2.50 14.37 27.32
CA TYR A 369 1.18 14.63 27.88
C TYR A 369 1.19 14.55 29.41
N ALA A 370 1.79 13.51 30.00
CA ALA A 370 1.94 13.36 31.44
C ALA A 370 2.78 14.52 32.06
N LYS A 371 3.77 15.03 31.34
CA LYS A 371 4.58 16.18 31.81
C LYS A 371 3.80 17.49 31.75
N ILE A 372 2.97 17.70 30.74
CA ILE A 372 2.17 18.93 30.57
C ILE A 372 0.97 18.94 31.53
N THR A 373 0.37 17.76 31.79
CA THR A 373 -0.82 17.65 32.65
C THR A 373 -0.50 17.40 34.13
N ARG A 374 0.73 17.03 34.45
CA ARG A 374 1.18 17.00 35.84
C ARG A 374 1.34 18.45 36.35
N ILE A 375 0.23 19.05 36.80
CA ILE A 375 0.28 20.01 37.91
C ILE A 375 0.71 19.11 39.07
N ALA A 376 1.97 19.20 39.50
CA ALA A 376 2.42 18.46 40.67
C ALA A 376 1.52 18.91 41.83
N PRO A 377 0.76 18.01 42.48
CA PRO A 377 -0.02 18.43 43.65
C PRO A 377 0.94 18.96 44.68
N GLU A 378 0.56 20.06 45.32
CA GLU A 378 1.33 20.66 46.43
C GLU A 378 1.58 19.56 47.46
N LYS A 379 2.81 19.43 47.92
CA LYS A 379 3.15 18.39 48.88
C LYS A 379 2.63 18.82 50.29
N ALA A 380 1.97 17.91 51.00
CA ALA A 380 1.54 18.18 52.37
C ALA A 380 2.72 18.60 53.26
N GLY A 381 3.94 18.18 52.92
CA GLY A 381 5.18 18.61 53.60
C GLY A 381 5.51 20.10 53.46
N GLU A 382 5.06 20.77 52.38
CA GLU A 382 5.28 22.22 52.21
C GLU A 382 4.39 23.01 53.14
N LEU A 383 3.23 22.51 53.52
CA LEU A 383 2.36 23.10 54.53
C LEU A 383 2.95 23.00 55.95
N SER A 384 3.85 22.05 56.21
CA SER A 384 4.55 21.92 57.48
C SER A 384 5.40 23.16 57.79
N THR A 385 5.98 23.79 56.75
CA THR A 385 6.75 25.01 56.91
C THR A 385 5.88 26.18 57.34
N ALA A 386 4.67 26.30 56.76
CA ALA A 386 3.68 27.32 57.15
C ALA A 386 3.19 27.13 58.60
N VAL A 387 3.01 25.87 59.02
CA VAL A 387 2.63 25.57 60.40
C VAL A 387 3.74 25.93 61.39
N LEU A 388 5.01 25.65 61.06
CA LEU A 388 6.15 26.00 61.91
C LEU A 388 6.36 27.51 62.01
N ASP A 389 6.13 28.28 60.93
CA ASP A 389 6.15 29.74 60.95
C ASP A 389 5.10 30.32 61.89
N ILE A 390 3.91 29.73 61.95
CA ILE A 390 2.91 30.10 62.93
C ILE A 390 3.40 29.77 64.36
N GLY A 391 4.07 28.67 64.61
CA GLY A 391 4.68 28.28 65.86
C GLY A 391 5.65 29.32 66.35
N GLU A 392 6.57 29.80 65.50
CA GLU A 392 7.51 30.88 65.86
C GLU A 392 6.81 32.19 66.23
N ARG A 393 5.72 32.52 65.53
CA ARG A 393 4.94 33.75 65.84
C ARG A 393 4.13 33.59 67.15
N ILE A 394 3.71 32.38 67.53
CA ILE A 394 3.04 32.07 68.79
C ILE A 394 3.96 32.29 69.95
N GLU A 395 5.24 31.95 69.88
CA GLU A 395 6.24 32.15 70.87
C GLU A 395 6.38 33.64 71.20
N HIS A 396 6.17 34.53 70.23
CA HIS A 396 6.31 35.97 70.34
C HIS A 396 4.96 36.70 70.57
N ALA A 397 3.83 35.98 70.72
CA ALA A 397 2.55 36.63 71.02
C ALA A 397 2.49 37.22 72.46
N HIS A 398 2.09 38.46 72.56
CA HIS A 398 2.04 39.19 73.83
C HIS A 398 0.62 39.42 74.34
N SER A 399 -0.42 39.09 73.58
CA SER A 399 -1.82 39.23 74.01
C SER A 399 -2.64 38.02 73.66
N LEU A 400 -3.78 37.76 74.33
CA LEU A 400 -4.68 36.73 74.10
C LEU A 400 -5.35 36.85 72.67
N ASP A 401 -5.67 38.09 72.27
CA ASP A 401 -6.29 38.35 70.97
C ASP A 401 -5.34 37.99 69.79
N GLN A 402 -4.02 38.28 69.97
CA GLN A 402 -3.02 37.87 69.01
C GLN A 402 -2.93 36.31 68.88
N LEU A 403 -3.00 35.66 70.05
CA LEU A 403 -2.95 34.20 70.10
C LEU A 403 -4.19 33.51 69.40
N GLU A 404 -5.38 34.14 69.63
CA GLU A 404 -6.62 33.67 68.98
C GLU A 404 -6.54 33.85 67.47
N CYS A 405 -6.01 34.96 66.97
CA CYS A 405 -5.81 35.21 65.56
C CYS A 405 -4.85 34.17 64.92
N LEU A 406 -3.74 33.79 65.57
CA LEU A 406 -2.80 32.80 65.15
C LEU A 406 -3.40 31.36 65.17
N GLN A 407 -4.27 31.09 66.15
CA GLN A 407 -5.01 29.83 66.21
C GLN A 407 -5.98 29.72 65.06
N ASP A 408 -6.72 30.76 64.72
CA ASP A 408 -7.63 30.76 63.57
C ASP A 408 -6.87 30.56 62.24
N GLU A 409 -5.66 31.16 62.11
CA GLU A 409 -4.78 30.95 60.95
C GLU A 409 -4.33 29.47 60.86
N LEU A 410 -3.93 28.87 61.98
CA LEU A 410 -3.55 27.46 62.07
C LEU A 410 -4.71 26.50 61.69
N GLU A 411 -5.93 26.78 62.19
CA GLU A 411 -7.11 26.03 61.82
C GLU A 411 -7.48 26.17 60.34
N GLY A 412 -7.25 27.36 59.76
CA GLY A 412 -7.41 27.65 58.34
C GLY A 412 -6.49 26.78 57.48
N ILE A 413 -5.21 26.62 57.87
CA ILE A 413 -4.25 25.76 57.17
C ILE A 413 -4.69 24.29 57.27
N LEU A 414 -5.11 23.80 58.45
CA LEU A 414 -5.59 22.43 58.60
C LEU A 414 -6.81 22.14 57.71
N ARG A 415 -7.79 23.07 57.73
CA ARG A 415 -8.99 22.94 56.91
C ARG A 415 -8.65 22.94 55.42
N GLY A 416 -7.71 23.81 54.98
CA GLY A 416 -7.18 23.84 53.61
C GLY A 416 -6.50 22.55 53.23
N ALA A 417 -5.68 21.97 54.12
CA ALA A 417 -4.99 20.71 53.92
C ALA A 417 -5.97 19.54 53.76
N ILE A 418 -6.99 19.45 54.59
CA ILE A 418 -8.03 18.38 54.52
C ILE A 418 -8.83 18.47 53.21
N ILE A 419 -9.24 19.68 52.83
CA ILE A 419 -9.96 19.90 51.55
C ILE A 419 -9.05 19.56 50.36
N GLY A 420 -7.82 20.00 50.36
CA GLY A 420 -6.83 19.76 49.32
C GLY A 420 -6.49 18.25 49.15
N LEU A 421 -6.38 17.52 50.26
CA LEU A 421 -6.21 16.07 50.22
C LEU A 421 -7.44 15.35 49.66
N ARG A 422 -8.64 15.79 50.03
CA ARG A 422 -9.88 15.24 49.51
C ARG A 422 -10.02 15.48 48.01
N ASP A 423 -9.70 16.66 47.54
CA ASP A 423 -9.87 17.06 46.14
C ASP A 423 -8.65 16.67 45.27
N GLY A 424 -7.62 16.02 45.85
CA GLY A 424 -6.42 15.56 45.13
C GLY A 424 -5.47 16.67 44.70
N THR A 425 -5.64 17.88 45.19
CA THR A 425 -4.74 19.03 44.93
C THR A 425 -3.49 19.03 45.80
N ILE A 426 -3.54 18.33 46.93
CA ILE A 426 -2.42 18.08 47.85
C ILE A 426 -2.12 16.58 47.87
N SER A 427 -0.83 16.22 47.77
CA SER A 427 -0.41 14.83 47.88
C SER A 427 -0.27 14.40 49.35
N THR A 428 -0.35 13.09 49.61
CA THR A 428 -0.11 12.51 50.94
C THR A 428 1.37 12.51 51.33
N ASP A 429 2.28 12.97 50.46
CA ASP A 429 3.70 13.05 50.72
C ASP A 429 3.98 14.08 51.82
N GLY A 430 4.56 13.63 52.92
CA GLY A 430 4.86 14.48 54.08
C GLY A 430 3.69 14.76 55.03
N LEU A 431 2.56 14.04 54.89
CA LEU A 431 1.40 14.17 55.76
C LEU A 431 1.71 13.92 57.25
N ASP A 432 2.59 12.92 57.50
CA ASP A 432 3.04 12.60 58.87
C ASP A 432 3.84 13.76 59.47
N THR A 433 4.68 14.42 58.68
CA THR A 433 5.46 15.60 59.11
C THR A 433 4.53 16.80 59.36
N PHE A 434 3.54 17.00 58.48
CA PHE A 434 2.53 18.04 58.68
C PHE A 434 1.72 17.82 59.96
N LYS A 435 1.29 16.56 60.21
CA LYS A 435 0.54 16.20 61.40
C LYS A 435 1.34 16.44 62.68
N LEU A 436 2.60 16.03 62.68
CA LEU A 436 3.52 16.22 63.80
C LEU A 436 3.73 17.69 64.08
N GLY A 437 3.98 18.51 63.01
CA GLY A 437 4.13 19.96 63.15
C GLY A 437 2.86 20.62 63.67
N TYR A 438 1.68 20.24 63.20
CA TYR A 438 0.41 20.76 63.64
C TYR A 438 0.16 20.42 65.13
N GLU A 439 0.39 19.20 65.57
CA GLU A 439 0.24 18.78 66.99
C GLU A 439 1.20 19.57 67.88
N PHE A 440 2.45 19.76 67.48
CA PHE A 440 3.45 20.56 68.21
C PHE A 440 2.99 22.00 68.38
N VAL A 441 2.62 22.68 67.30
CA VAL A 441 2.20 24.10 67.35
C VAL A 441 0.89 24.29 68.10
N ARG A 442 -0.05 23.35 68.01
CA ARG A 442 -1.29 23.36 68.81
C ARG A 442 -1.03 23.28 70.30
N ASP A 443 -0.09 22.44 70.70
CA ASP A 443 0.30 22.28 72.11
C ASP A 443 1.04 23.55 72.59
N GLU A 444 1.80 24.23 71.76
CA GLU A 444 2.46 25.48 72.02
C GLU A 444 1.45 26.63 72.18
N VAL A 445 0.39 26.71 71.38
CA VAL A 445 -0.76 27.60 71.58
C VAL A 445 -1.32 27.46 72.99
N SER A 446 -1.52 26.21 73.44
CA SER A 446 -2.08 25.90 74.75
C SER A 446 -1.16 26.37 75.87
N MET A 447 0.14 26.11 75.79
CA MET A 447 1.12 26.52 76.75
C MET A 447 1.24 28.07 76.84
N ARG A 448 1.27 28.73 75.67
CA ARG A 448 1.33 30.19 75.59
C ARG A 448 0.09 30.86 76.14
N ARG A 449 -1.07 30.28 75.87
CA ARG A 449 -2.36 30.71 76.40
C ARG A 449 -2.34 30.65 77.94
N ASP A 450 -1.85 29.60 78.57
CA ASP A 450 -1.75 29.43 80.00
C ASP A 450 -0.73 30.39 80.64
N TYR A 451 0.37 30.63 79.92
CA TYR A 451 1.37 31.62 80.35
C TYR A 451 0.79 33.03 80.31
N LEU A 452 0.14 33.48 79.27
CA LEU A 452 -0.47 34.80 79.16
C LEU A 452 -1.61 34.98 80.20
N LYS A 453 -2.45 33.95 80.40
CA LYS A 453 -3.49 34.05 81.51
C LYS A 453 -2.92 34.20 82.87
N ARG A 454 -1.77 33.60 83.19
CA ARG A 454 -1.12 33.77 84.50
C ARG A 454 -0.47 35.11 84.66
N HIS A 455 0.06 35.72 83.59
CA HIS A 455 0.81 36.96 83.64
C HIS A 455 -0.04 38.24 83.35
N CYS A 456 -1.17 38.14 82.67
CA CYS A 456 -2.12 39.20 82.44
C CYS A 456 -2.92 39.51 83.73
N GLY A 457 -2.91 38.63 84.75
CA GLY A 457 -3.54 38.86 86.06
C GLY A 457 -2.73 39.69 86.99
N GLU A 458 -1.44 39.95 86.75
CA GLU A 458 -0.51 40.75 87.60
C GLU A 458 -0.26 42.18 87.13
N ALA A 459 -0.75 42.61 85.97
CA ALA A 459 -0.44 43.89 85.36
C ALA A 459 -1.41 45.03 85.71
N GLU A 460 -2.38 44.80 86.59
CA GLU A 460 -3.38 45.83 86.99
C GLU A 460 -3.00 46.67 88.21
N ASN A 461 -1.73 46.62 88.66
CA ASN A 461 -1.31 47.40 89.84
C ASN A 461 0.13 47.93 89.73
N ILE A 462 0.41 48.88 88.83
CA ILE A 462 1.62 49.73 88.90
C ILE A 462 1.28 51.17 88.40
N PRO A 463 1.53 52.29 89.18
CA PRO A 463 1.24 53.65 88.74
C PRO A 463 2.25 54.17 87.74
N ALA A 464 1.80 55.04 86.84
CA ALA A 464 2.55 55.62 85.74
C ALA A 464 3.74 56.47 86.18
N PRO A 465 4.91 56.42 85.55
CA PRO A 465 5.91 57.50 85.62
C PRO A 465 5.90 58.36 84.34
N ALA A 466 6.32 59.62 84.56
CA ALA A 466 6.22 60.82 83.78
C ALA A 466 6.93 60.74 82.37
N ALA A 467 6.44 61.62 81.49
CA ALA A 467 6.90 61.94 80.18
C ALA A 467 8.37 62.43 80.10
N VAL A 468 9.11 61.98 79.09
CA VAL A 468 10.38 62.54 78.61
C VAL A 468 10.28 62.70 77.08
N PRO A 469 10.77 63.87 76.53
CA PRO A 469 10.53 64.33 75.19
C PRO A 469 11.49 63.67 74.15
N PRO A 470 11.23 63.85 72.84
CA PRO A 470 11.88 63.09 71.79
C PRO A 470 13.22 63.68 71.35
N PRO A 471 14.14 62.97 70.84
CA PRO A 471 15.25 63.46 70.02
C PRO A 471 15.11 63.24 68.53
N GLU A 472 15.73 64.14 67.86
CA GLU A 472 15.83 64.60 66.51
C GLU A 472 16.10 63.50 65.39
N GLU A 473 15.70 63.92 64.23
CA GLU A 473 15.99 63.34 62.91
C GLU A 473 17.50 63.27 62.66
N SER A 474 17.95 62.23 62.07
CA SER A 474 19.15 62.20 61.21
C SER A 474 18.96 61.46 59.92
N ASN A 475 19.09 62.24 58.88
CA ASN A 475 19.20 61.84 57.50
C ASN A 475 20.34 60.84 57.24
N ILE A 476 20.12 59.79 56.55
CA ILE A 476 21.16 59.11 55.70
C ILE A 476 20.60 58.65 54.40
N VAL A 477 20.86 59.36 53.38
CA VAL A 477 21.39 59.19 52.04
C VAL A 477 21.20 57.81 51.41
N VAL A 478 20.45 57.87 50.35
CA VAL A 478 20.34 56.90 49.28
C VAL A 478 21.67 56.73 48.54
N VAL A 479 22.15 55.49 48.34
CA VAL A 479 23.08 55.19 47.28
C VAL A 479 22.47 54.10 46.38
N LYS A 480 22.16 54.53 45.18
CA LYS A 480 21.86 53.72 43.99
C LYS A 480 23.17 53.21 43.43
N THR A 481 23.33 51.95 43.23
CA THR A 481 24.27 51.45 42.22
C THR A 481 23.56 50.50 41.28
N ALA A 482 23.57 50.97 40.05
CA ALA A 482 23.24 50.17 38.86
C ALA A 482 24.50 49.44 38.36
N GLN A 483 24.33 48.32 37.69
CA GLN A 483 25.00 47.80 36.49
C GLN A 483 25.09 46.29 36.58
N SER A 484 24.44 45.65 35.68
CA SER A 484 24.74 45.21 34.30
C SER A 484 25.73 44.02 34.23
N ALA A 485 25.27 42.95 33.78
CA ALA A 485 25.63 42.23 32.54
C ALA A 485 24.66 41.06 32.33
#